data_67ca0993b9d24fd1cb74171d9c6dd630
#
_entry.id   67ca0993b9d24fd1cb74171d9c6dd630
#
_cell.length_a   1.000
_cell.length_b   1.000
_cell.length_c   1.000
_cell.angle_alpha   90.00
_cell.angle_beta   90.00
_cell.angle_gamma   90.00
#
_symmetry.space_group_name_H-M   'P 1'
#
loop_
_entity.id
_entity.type
_entity.pdbx_description
1 polymer ?
#
loop_
_entity_poly.entity_id
_entity_poly.type
_entity_poly.pdbx_seq_one_letter_code
_entity_poly.pdbx_strand_id
1 'polypeptide(L)'
;ESVLSKKGMILDLCCGTGRHSIALCKQRWKAVGIDLSKNLLAIAKLRMKRARVRLPLIRADMRFLPFRDNLFDAVINMFTSFGYLPSESEDAVSLLEINRSLRSRGRFLLDLANRDHIIKTFRERDWAEFEPFYLLEKRLLDLKASKLISQWTLVEKNTTRVKSIQHIVRLFTTNRVEQLLNEAGLTVKEVYGGYERQEFTLDASRMIVLSEKLA
;
A
#
# COMPACT_ATOMS: atom_id res chain seq x y z
N GLU A 1 14.23 -2.39 9.62
CA GLU A 1 14.44 -3.01 10.95
C GLU A 1 14.27 -2.06 12.13
N SER A 2 14.43 -0.78 11.96
CA SER A 2 14.42 0.20 13.07
C SER A 2 13.06 0.82 13.39
N VAL A 3 11.98 0.42 12.71
CA VAL A 3 10.63 0.94 12.98
C VAL A 3 10.06 0.37 14.28
N LEU A 4 10.47 -0.84 14.66
CA LEU A 4 10.05 -1.51 15.89
C LEU A 4 11.25 -1.92 16.73
N SER A 5 11.23 -1.58 18.02
CA SER A 5 12.28 -1.94 18.99
C SER A 5 12.27 -3.41 19.41
N LYS A 6 11.16 -4.11 19.23
CA LYS A 6 10.98 -5.53 19.57
C LYS A 6 10.14 -6.23 18.50
N LYS A 7 10.38 -7.53 18.30
CA LYS A 7 9.57 -8.36 17.39
C LYS A 7 8.15 -8.48 17.94
N GLY A 8 7.21 -7.82 17.28
CA GLY A 8 5.80 -7.79 17.61
C GLY A 8 4.92 -8.37 16.51
N MET A 9 3.62 -8.13 16.61
CA MET A 9 2.63 -8.53 15.61
C MET A 9 2.41 -7.41 14.60
N ILE A 10 2.58 -7.72 13.32
CA ILE A 10 2.46 -6.76 12.21
C ILE A 10 1.26 -7.14 11.34
N LEU A 11 0.43 -6.15 11.02
CA LEU A 11 -0.58 -6.26 9.98
C LEU A 11 -0.01 -5.75 8.65
N ASP A 12 0.01 -6.60 7.63
CA ASP A 12 0.28 -6.24 6.24
C ASP A 12 -1.08 -5.97 5.56
N LEU A 13 -1.45 -4.69 5.51
CA LEU A 13 -2.72 -4.20 5.00
C LEU A 13 -2.69 -4.09 3.49
N CYS A 14 -3.65 -4.70 2.79
CA CYS A 14 -3.65 -4.87 1.33
C CYS A 14 -2.41 -5.66 0.87
N CYS A 15 -2.16 -6.81 1.50
CA CYS A 15 -0.93 -7.59 1.34
C CYS A 15 -0.74 -8.18 -0.07
N GLY A 16 -1.77 -8.15 -0.92
CA GLY A 16 -1.74 -8.66 -2.28
C GLY A 16 -1.27 -10.10 -2.36
N THR A 17 -0.17 -10.34 -3.06
CA THR A 17 0.42 -11.67 -3.21
C THR A 17 1.34 -12.09 -2.04
N GLY A 18 1.29 -11.36 -0.92
CA GLY A 18 1.95 -11.70 0.34
C GLY A 18 3.46 -11.47 0.37
N ARG A 19 4.01 -10.62 -0.51
CA ARG A 19 5.46 -10.40 -0.61
C ARG A 19 6.07 -9.92 0.71
N HIS A 20 5.49 -8.89 1.32
CA HIS A 20 5.98 -8.33 2.58
C HIS A 20 5.67 -9.24 3.75
N SER A 21 4.44 -9.78 3.83
CA SER A 21 4.06 -10.74 4.87
C SER A 21 5.02 -11.94 4.94
N ILE A 22 5.39 -12.51 3.78
CA ILE A 22 6.34 -13.62 3.69
C ILE A 22 7.75 -13.21 4.13
N ALA A 23 8.22 -12.03 3.69
CA ALA A 23 9.53 -11.51 4.08
C ALA A 23 9.62 -11.27 5.59
N LEU A 24 8.58 -10.68 6.20
CA LEU A 24 8.47 -10.49 7.65
C LEU A 24 8.54 -11.82 8.39
N CYS A 25 7.78 -12.83 7.95
CA CYS A 25 7.82 -14.16 8.58
C CYS A 25 9.18 -14.83 8.48
N LYS A 26 9.89 -14.71 7.35
CA LYS A 26 11.27 -15.22 7.22
C LYS A 26 12.23 -14.56 8.21
N GLN A 27 11.99 -13.30 8.55
CA GLN A 27 12.74 -12.57 9.58
C GLN A 27 12.23 -12.84 11.00
N ARG A 28 11.33 -13.84 11.18
CA ARG A 28 10.74 -14.24 12.45
C ARG A 28 9.81 -13.19 13.10
N TRP A 29 9.20 -12.30 12.29
CA TRP A 29 8.10 -11.47 12.77
C TRP A 29 6.79 -12.24 12.75
N LYS A 30 5.90 -11.92 13.68
CA LYS A 30 4.51 -12.39 13.61
C LYS A 30 3.76 -11.48 12.65
N ALA A 31 3.35 -11.98 11.49
CA ALA A 31 2.63 -11.20 10.50
C ALA A 31 1.23 -11.77 10.24
N VAL A 32 0.29 -10.89 9.96
CA VAL A 32 -1.06 -11.20 9.44
C VAL A 32 -1.22 -10.41 8.16
N GLY A 33 -1.63 -11.06 7.06
CA GLY A 33 -1.92 -10.38 5.80
C GLY A 33 -3.42 -10.29 5.56
N ILE A 34 -3.90 -9.13 5.13
CA ILE A 34 -5.27 -8.98 4.62
C ILE A 34 -5.27 -8.40 3.22
N ASP A 35 -6.24 -8.82 2.42
CA ASP A 35 -6.52 -8.25 1.10
C ASP A 35 -7.98 -8.50 0.71
N LEU A 36 -8.55 -7.61 -0.07
CA LEU A 36 -9.91 -7.77 -0.59
C LEU A 36 -9.99 -8.82 -1.71
N SER A 37 -8.89 -8.97 -2.48
CA SER A 37 -8.82 -9.84 -3.66
C SER A 37 -8.59 -11.30 -3.29
N LYS A 38 -9.62 -12.13 -3.50
CA LYS A 38 -9.53 -13.59 -3.36
C LYS A 38 -8.40 -14.17 -4.23
N ASN A 39 -8.21 -13.63 -5.43
CA ASN A 39 -7.22 -14.13 -6.39
C ASN A 39 -5.79 -13.83 -5.91
N LEU A 40 -5.52 -12.62 -5.40
CA LEU A 40 -4.20 -12.28 -4.86
C LEU A 40 -3.88 -13.12 -3.63
N LEU A 41 -4.85 -13.34 -2.74
CA LEU A 41 -4.67 -14.21 -1.58
C LEU A 41 -4.43 -15.68 -1.96
N ALA A 42 -5.02 -16.16 -3.05
CA ALA A 42 -4.72 -17.51 -3.55
C ALA A 42 -3.25 -17.62 -4.01
N ILE A 43 -2.75 -16.60 -4.73
CA ILE A 43 -1.33 -16.52 -5.11
C ILE A 43 -0.44 -16.43 -3.86
N ALA A 44 -0.83 -15.62 -2.87
CA ALA A 44 -0.10 -15.51 -1.60
C ALA A 44 0.05 -16.87 -0.91
N LYS A 45 -1.03 -17.67 -0.82
CA LYS A 45 -0.99 -19.02 -0.27
C LYS A 45 -0.01 -19.94 -1.00
N LEU A 46 0.04 -19.89 -2.33
CA LEU A 46 1.01 -20.66 -3.11
C LEU A 46 2.45 -20.21 -2.84
N ARG A 47 2.70 -18.91 -2.76
CA ARG A 47 4.01 -18.34 -2.43
C ARG A 47 4.46 -18.72 -1.01
N MET A 48 3.55 -18.68 -0.03
CA MET A 48 3.82 -19.13 1.34
C MET A 48 4.26 -20.58 1.38
N LYS A 49 3.55 -21.47 0.65
CA LYS A 49 3.91 -22.89 0.55
C LYS A 49 5.33 -23.08 -0.01
N ARG A 50 5.66 -22.39 -1.11
CA ARG A 50 7.01 -22.40 -1.72
C ARG A 50 8.07 -21.85 -0.77
N ALA A 51 7.75 -20.79 -0.04
CA ALA A 51 8.67 -20.18 0.92
C ALA A 51 8.78 -20.93 2.26
N ARG A 52 7.99 -21.98 2.48
CA ARG A 52 7.89 -22.76 3.73
C ARG A 52 7.59 -21.89 4.96
N VAL A 53 6.77 -20.86 4.79
CA VAL A 53 6.30 -20.01 5.89
C VAL A 53 4.81 -20.19 6.11
N ARG A 54 4.36 -19.91 7.35
CA ARG A 54 2.94 -19.92 7.72
C ARG A 54 2.58 -18.59 8.37
N LEU A 55 1.52 -17.96 7.86
CA LEU A 55 0.92 -16.77 8.45
C LEU A 55 -0.58 -16.75 8.13
N PRO A 56 -1.42 -16.15 8.97
CA PRO A 56 -2.82 -15.92 8.65
C PRO A 56 -2.95 -15.01 7.42
N LEU A 57 -3.78 -15.44 6.46
CA LEU A 57 -4.23 -14.62 5.35
C LEU A 57 -5.75 -14.52 5.41
N ILE A 58 -6.26 -13.30 5.51
CA ILE A 58 -7.69 -13.03 5.73
C ILE A 58 -8.20 -12.18 4.56
N ARG A 59 -9.35 -12.56 4.00
CA ARG A 59 -10.04 -11.72 3.04
C ARG A 59 -10.88 -10.70 3.79
N ALA A 60 -10.49 -9.43 3.73
CA ALA A 60 -11.19 -8.34 4.39
C ALA A 60 -11.04 -7.02 3.64
N ASP A 61 -11.99 -6.11 3.88
CA ASP A 61 -11.94 -4.73 3.43
C ASP A 61 -11.19 -3.90 4.49
N MET A 62 -10.30 -3.00 4.05
CA MET A 62 -9.53 -2.18 4.97
C MET A 62 -10.38 -1.17 5.78
N ARG A 63 -11.61 -0.90 5.33
CA ARG A 63 -12.59 -0.07 6.06
C ARG A 63 -13.24 -0.78 7.23
N PHE A 64 -13.12 -2.11 7.32
CA PHE A 64 -13.77 -2.96 8.32
C PHE A 64 -12.82 -4.08 8.74
N LEU A 65 -11.82 -3.76 9.57
CA LEU A 65 -10.81 -4.73 9.98
C LEU A 65 -11.39 -5.74 10.97
N PRO A 66 -11.32 -7.07 10.70
CA PRO A 66 -11.91 -8.09 11.56
C PRO A 66 -11.00 -8.40 12.77
N PHE A 67 -10.47 -7.37 13.39
CA PHE A 67 -9.56 -7.47 14.52
C PHE A 67 -10.08 -6.68 15.71
N ARG A 68 -9.73 -7.15 16.90
CA ARG A 68 -9.97 -6.41 18.14
C ARG A 68 -9.08 -5.16 18.21
N ASP A 69 -9.46 -4.24 19.05
CA ASP A 69 -8.68 -3.06 19.37
C ASP A 69 -7.32 -3.43 19.96
N ASN A 70 -6.34 -2.58 19.72
CA ASN A 70 -5.00 -2.66 20.33
C ASN A 70 -4.31 -4.02 20.14
N LEU A 71 -4.39 -4.58 18.95
CA LEU A 71 -3.82 -5.89 18.63
C LEU A 71 -2.40 -5.80 18.07
N PHE A 72 -2.14 -4.87 17.14
CA PHE A 72 -0.91 -4.83 16.37
C PHE A 72 0.12 -3.85 16.94
N ASP A 73 1.39 -4.25 16.91
CA ASP A 73 2.50 -3.38 17.25
C ASP A 73 2.85 -2.47 16.05
N ALA A 74 2.57 -2.94 14.85
CA ALA A 74 2.63 -2.12 13.63
C ALA A 74 1.62 -2.54 12.57
N VAL A 75 1.27 -1.58 11.72
CA VAL A 75 0.54 -1.80 10.46
C VAL A 75 1.40 -1.26 9.32
N ILE A 76 1.50 -1.99 8.23
CA ILE A 76 2.14 -1.53 7.00
C ILE A 76 1.11 -1.53 5.86
N ASN A 77 1.10 -0.47 5.05
CA ASN A 77 0.34 -0.39 3.81
C ASN A 77 1.28 0.05 2.69
N MET A 78 1.59 -0.87 1.80
CA MET A 78 2.70 -0.74 0.88
C MET A 78 2.23 -0.61 -0.58
N PHE A 79 3.07 0.01 -1.42
CA PHE A 79 2.89 0.12 -2.87
C PHE A 79 1.60 0.83 -3.29
N THR A 80 1.29 1.95 -2.63
CA THR A 80 0.15 2.80 -3.02
C THR A 80 -1.17 2.03 -3.03
N SER A 81 -1.45 1.24 -1.99
CA SER A 81 -2.75 0.58 -1.82
C SER A 81 -3.81 1.52 -1.21
N PHE A 82 -3.39 2.63 -0.62
CA PHE A 82 -4.24 3.70 -0.11
C PHE A 82 -4.57 4.70 -1.23
N GLY A 83 -5.80 5.23 -1.25
CA GLY A 83 -6.29 6.14 -2.29
C GLY A 83 -7.07 5.47 -3.43
N TYR A 84 -7.31 4.16 -3.34
CA TYR A 84 -8.15 3.42 -4.29
C TYR A 84 -9.63 3.37 -3.89
N LEU A 85 -9.96 3.78 -2.67
CA LEU A 85 -11.36 3.82 -2.22
C LEU A 85 -12.14 4.91 -2.97
N PRO A 86 -13.47 4.76 -3.14
CA PRO A 86 -14.30 5.66 -3.93
C PRO A 86 -14.18 7.13 -3.53
N SER A 87 -14.07 7.40 -2.23
CA SER A 87 -13.98 8.75 -1.67
C SER A 87 -12.85 8.88 -0.65
N GLU A 88 -12.41 10.10 -0.41
CA GLU A 88 -11.44 10.40 0.64
C GLU A 88 -12.00 10.16 2.04
N SER A 89 -13.30 10.30 2.24
CA SER A 89 -13.96 9.95 3.50
C SER A 89 -13.85 8.45 3.80
N GLU A 90 -13.88 7.59 2.78
CA GLU A 90 -13.66 6.16 2.96
C GLU A 90 -12.19 5.83 3.23
N ASP A 91 -11.25 6.58 2.61
CA ASP A 91 -9.83 6.50 2.97
C ASP A 91 -9.65 6.86 4.46
N ALA A 92 -10.30 7.92 4.95
CA ALA A 92 -10.28 8.30 6.37
C ALA A 92 -10.83 7.21 7.30
N VAL A 93 -11.94 6.53 6.91
CA VAL A 93 -12.47 5.38 7.67
C VAL A 93 -11.41 4.29 7.83
N SER A 94 -10.64 4.00 6.78
CA SER A 94 -9.57 3.01 6.87
C SER A 94 -8.47 3.40 7.84
N LEU A 95 -8.13 4.69 7.96
CA LEU A 95 -7.15 5.19 8.93
C LEU A 95 -7.66 5.06 10.37
N LEU A 96 -8.96 5.30 10.62
CA LEU A 96 -9.57 5.07 11.94
C LEU A 96 -9.49 3.58 12.34
N GLU A 97 -9.75 2.66 11.41
CA GLU A 97 -9.62 1.22 11.66
C GLU A 97 -8.17 0.79 11.92
N ILE A 98 -7.21 1.39 11.19
CA ILE A 98 -5.78 1.20 11.46
C ILE A 98 -5.45 1.67 12.87
N ASN A 99 -5.84 2.90 13.23
CA ASN A 99 -5.59 3.44 14.57
C ASN A 99 -6.24 2.58 15.66
N ARG A 100 -7.50 2.16 15.49
CA ARG A 100 -8.21 1.27 16.42
C ARG A 100 -7.43 -0.03 16.65
N SER A 101 -6.93 -0.63 15.58
CA SER A 101 -6.24 -1.93 15.62
C SER A 101 -4.82 -1.86 16.17
N LEU A 102 -4.17 -0.70 16.13
CA LEU A 102 -2.84 -0.46 16.68
C LEU A 102 -2.89 -0.36 18.22
N ARG A 103 -1.87 -0.89 18.86
CA ARG A 103 -1.60 -0.65 20.29
C ARG A 103 -1.20 0.80 20.52
N SER A 104 -1.32 1.27 21.76
CA SER A 104 -0.69 2.53 22.19
C SER A 104 0.78 2.53 21.78
N ARG A 105 1.25 3.62 21.18
CA ARG A 105 2.57 3.77 20.55
C ARG A 105 2.86 2.78 19.42
N GLY A 106 1.84 2.10 18.90
CA GLY A 106 1.93 1.29 17.71
C GLY A 106 2.21 2.16 16.47
N ARG A 107 2.93 1.62 15.50
CA ARG A 107 3.41 2.38 14.33
C ARG A 107 2.68 2.01 13.06
N PHE A 108 2.42 3.01 12.25
CA PHE A 108 1.87 2.84 10.92
C PHE A 108 2.85 3.33 9.86
N LEU A 109 3.18 2.45 8.92
CA LEU A 109 4.01 2.78 7.76
C LEU A 109 3.12 2.80 6.51
N LEU A 110 3.00 3.97 5.90
CA LEU A 110 2.22 4.20 4.69
C LEU A 110 3.16 4.52 3.53
N ASP A 111 3.13 3.72 2.47
CA ASP A 111 3.95 3.89 1.27
C ASP A 111 3.07 4.28 0.08
N LEU A 112 3.23 5.50 -0.37
CA LEU A 112 2.50 6.10 -1.48
C LEU A 112 3.44 6.48 -2.64
N ALA A 113 2.88 6.56 -3.84
CA ALA A 113 3.54 7.26 -4.93
C ALA A 113 3.60 8.76 -4.60
N ASN A 114 4.77 9.37 -4.83
CA ASN A 114 4.91 10.81 -4.65
C ASN A 114 4.16 11.55 -5.76
N ARG A 115 3.10 12.26 -5.38
CA ARG A 115 2.25 13.04 -6.29
C ARG A 115 3.05 14.03 -7.12
N ASP A 116 3.96 14.76 -6.50
CA ASP A 116 4.68 15.84 -7.16
C ASP A 116 5.71 15.29 -8.15
N HIS A 117 6.33 14.15 -7.84
CA HIS A 117 7.16 13.40 -8.78
C HIS A 117 6.34 12.90 -9.98
N ILE A 118 5.13 12.34 -9.74
CA ILE A 118 4.24 11.92 -10.83
C ILE A 118 3.91 13.10 -11.75
N ILE A 119 3.57 14.29 -11.19
CA ILE A 119 3.29 15.48 -11.98
C ILE A 119 4.51 15.90 -12.80
N LYS A 120 5.69 15.94 -12.19
CA LYS A 120 6.96 16.32 -12.83
C LYS A 120 7.33 15.41 -14.00
N THR A 121 7.09 14.10 -13.84
CA THR A 121 7.52 13.07 -14.80
C THR A 121 6.36 12.49 -15.61
N PHE A 122 5.19 13.14 -15.60
CA PHE A 122 3.99 12.61 -16.22
C PHE A 122 4.17 12.28 -17.68
N ARG A 123 3.74 11.08 -18.05
CA ARG A 123 3.62 10.61 -19.42
C ARG A 123 2.22 10.06 -19.66
N GLU A 124 1.52 10.60 -20.65
CA GLU A 124 0.17 10.14 -20.99
C GLU A 124 0.15 8.69 -21.47
N ARG A 125 1.21 8.28 -22.16
CA ARG A 125 1.35 6.94 -22.73
C ARG A 125 2.72 6.39 -22.37
N ASP A 126 2.73 5.10 -22.05
CA ASP A 126 3.95 4.37 -21.76
C ASP A 126 3.75 2.90 -22.13
N TRP A 127 4.82 2.15 -22.19
CA TRP A 127 4.74 0.72 -22.41
C TRP A 127 5.91 -0.01 -21.76
N ALA A 128 5.69 -1.26 -21.45
CA ALA A 128 6.72 -2.15 -20.94
C ALA A 128 6.57 -3.54 -21.55
N GLU A 129 7.68 -4.23 -21.66
CA GLU A 129 7.73 -5.59 -22.16
C GLU A 129 8.16 -6.53 -21.02
N PHE A 130 7.41 -7.61 -20.83
CA PHE A 130 7.77 -8.70 -19.93
C PHE A 130 7.12 -10.00 -20.40
N GLU A 131 7.80 -11.12 -20.20
CA GLU A 131 7.25 -12.40 -20.63
C GLU A 131 6.05 -12.84 -19.79
N PRO A 132 4.96 -13.26 -20.43
CA PRO A 132 4.71 -13.36 -21.87
C PRO A 132 3.90 -12.17 -22.44
N PHE A 133 4.00 -10.96 -21.88
CA PHE A 133 3.11 -9.84 -22.20
C PHE A 133 3.85 -8.57 -22.62
N TYR A 134 3.15 -7.73 -23.40
CA TYR A 134 3.35 -6.29 -23.45
C TYR A 134 2.31 -5.61 -22.57
N LEU A 135 2.73 -4.63 -21.76
CA LEU A 135 1.86 -3.73 -21.05
C LEU A 135 1.82 -2.39 -21.76
N LEU A 136 0.67 -1.98 -22.26
CA LEU A 136 0.41 -0.64 -22.77
C LEU A 136 -0.31 0.15 -21.71
N GLU A 137 0.19 1.33 -21.38
CA GLU A 137 -0.41 2.21 -20.38
C GLU A 137 -0.91 3.50 -21.04
N LYS A 138 -2.16 3.85 -20.76
CA LYS A 138 -2.73 5.16 -21.05
C LYS A 138 -3.13 5.80 -19.74
N ARG A 139 -2.66 7.02 -19.49
CA ARG A 139 -2.86 7.72 -18.23
C ARG A 139 -3.50 9.08 -18.46
N LEU A 140 -4.34 9.49 -17.52
CA LEU A 140 -4.89 10.84 -17.41
C LEU A 140 -4.63 11.35 -16.00
N LEU A 141 -4.05 12.52 -15.88
CA LEU A 141 -3.82 13.20 -14.60
C LEU A 141 -4.86 14.31 -14.42
N ASP A 142 -5.79 14.09 -13.51
CA ASP A 142 -6.75 15.10 -13.08
C ASP A 142 -6.16 15.87 -11.88
N LEU A 143 -5.58 17.03 -12.16
CA LEU A 143 -4.95 17.87 -11.15
C LEU A 143 -5.99 18.46 -10.17
N LYS A 144 -7.20 18.78 -10.64
CA LYS A 144 -8.28 19.34 -9.81
C LYS A 144 -8.81 18.33 -8.81
N ALA A 145 -9.06 17.10 -9.25
CA ALA A 145 -9.51 16.03 -8.40
C ALA A 145 -8.34 15.28 -7.70
N SER A 146 -7.09 15.64 -8.01
CA SER A 146 -5.87 14.98 -7.52
C SER A 146 -5.90 13.46 -7.76
N LYS A 147 -6.24 13.04 -8.98
CA LYS A 147 -6.40 11.63 -9.36
C LYS A 147 -5.53 11.27 -10.55
N LEU A 148 -4.94 10.09 -10.49
CA LEU A 148 -4.33 9.42 -11.64
C LEU A 148 -5.29 8.32 -12.12
N ILE A 149 -5.75 8.46 -13.36
CA ILE A 149 -6.59 7.47 -14.04
C ILE A 149 -5.69 6.73 -15.00
N SER A 150 -5.55 5.42 -14.82
CA SER A 150 -4.68 4.59 -15.66
C SER A 150 -5.48 3.46 -16.29
N GLN A 151 -5.31 3.29 -17.58
CA GLN A 151 -5.78 2.14 -18.34
C GLN A 151 -4.57 1.29 -18.70
N TRP A 152 -4.53 0.07 -18.18
CA TRP A 152 -3.55 -0.94 -18.50
C TRP A 152 -4.12 -1.92 -19.53
N THR A 153 -3.41 -2.11 -20.62
CA THR A 153 -3.76 -3.10 -21.64
C THR A 153 -2.63 -4.11 -21.75
N LEU A 154 -2.92 -5.33 -21.31
CA LEU A 154 -2.01 -6.46 -21.44
C LEU A 154 -2.27 -7.15 -22.78
N VAL A 155 -1.25 -7.28 -23.60
CA VAL A 155 -1.24 -7.99 -24.87
C VAL A 155 -0.35 -9.20 -24.70
N GLU A 156 -0.91 -10.41 -24.79
CA GLU A 156 -0.14 -11.65 -24.66
C GLU A 156 0.61 -11.90 -25.98
N LYS A 157 1.94 -12.07 -25.89
CA LYS A 157 2.80 -12.30 -27.05
C LYS A 157 2.40 -13.57 -27.77
N ASN A 158 2.52 -13.52 -29.12
CA ASN A 158 2.21 -14.65 -30.00
C ASN A 158 0.75 -15.17 -29.92
N THR A 159 -0.16 -14.36 -29.39
CA THR A 159 -1.59 -14.68 -29.33
C THR A 159 -2.42 -13.44 -29.70
N THR A 160 -3.73 -13.62 -29.82
CA THR A 160 -4.70 -12.51 -30.01
C THR A 160 -5.32 -12.05 -28.68
N ARG A 161 -4.80 -12.53 -27.55
CA ARG A 161 -5.40 -12.25 -26.24
C ARG A 161 -5.01 -10.86 -25.75
N VAL A 162 -6.02 -10.05 -25.51
CA VAL A 162 -5.89 -8.71 -24.97
C VAL A 162 -6.79 -8.56 -23.74
N LYS A 163 -6.26 -7.99 -22.68
CA LYS A 163 -7.02 -7.68 -21.47
C LYS A 163 -6.76 -6.27 -21.03
N SER A 164 -7.82 -5.46 -20.91
CA SER A 164 -7.71 -4.08 -20.39
C SER A 164 -8.33 -3.97 -19.00
N ILE A 165 -7.69 -3.20 -18.14
CA ILE A 165 -8.13 -2.87 -16.78
C ILE A 165 -7.94 -1.38 -16.57
N GLN A 166 -8.96 -0.69 -16.08
CA GLN A 166 -8.86 0.69 -15.64
C GLN A 166 -8.79 0.73 -14.12
N HIS A 167 -7.94 1.60 -13.59
CA HIS A 167 -7.89 1.90 -12.17
C HIS A 167 -7.70 3.40 -11.95
N ILE A 168 -8.20 3.86 -10.84
CA ILE A 168 -8.11 5.25 -10.41
C ILE A 168 -7.50 5.26 -9.03
N VAL A 169 -6.46 6.06 -8.85
CA VAL A 169 -5.83 6.28 -7.55
C VAL A 169 -5.84 7.75 -7.21
N ARG A 170 -6.21 8.10 -5.99
CA ARG A 170 -6.07 9.45 -5.45
C ARG A 170 -4.61 9.69 -5.10
N LEU A 171 -4.09 10.83 -5.55
CA LEU A 171 -2.75 11.26 -5.26
C LEU A 171 -2.79 12.28 -4.13
N PHE A 172 -2.05 12.01 -3.06
CA PHE A 172 -2.04 12.86 -1.88
C PHE A 172 -0.78 13.74 -1.85
N THR A 173 -0.95 14.99 -1.42
CA THR A 173 0.18 15.82 -0.96
C THR A 173 0.59 15.38 0.44
N THR A 174 1.83 15.70 0.83
CA THR A 174 2.34 15.39 2.18
C THR A 174 1.46 16.02 3.26
N ASN A 175 1.08 17.29 3.11
CA ASN A 175 0.21 18.00 4.06
C ASN A 175 -1.16 17.33 4.21
N ARG A 176 -1.74 16.83 3.08
CA ARG A 176 -3.05 16.16 3.16
C ARG A 176 -2.96 14.81 3.87
N VAL A 177 -1.90 14.04 3.61
CA VAL A 177 -1.64 12.78 4.33
C VAL A 177 -1.48 13.04 5.82
N GLU A 178 -0.68 14.04 6.20
CA GLU A 178 -0.45 14.40 7.60
C GLU A 178 -1.76 14.81 8.29
N GLN A 179 -2.58 15.63 7.63
CA GLN A 179 -3.88 16.03 8.14
C GLN A 179 -4.79 14.81 8.38
N LEU A 180 -4.95 13.92 7.39
CA LEU A 180 -5.77 12.72 7.51
C LEU A 180 -5.29 11.76 8.61
N LEU A 181 -3.98 11.61 8.75
CA LEU A 181 -3.38 10.80 9.82
C LEU A 181 -3.66 11.40 11.20
N ASN A 182 -3.48 12.72 11.35
CA ASN A 182 -3.75 13.42 12.61
C ASN A 182 -5.24 13.35 13.00
N GLU A 183 -6.15 13.55 12.03
CA GLU A 183 -7.60 13.39 12.23
C GLU A 183 -7.97 11.97 12.68
N ALA A 184 -7.19 10.96 12.26
CA ALA A 184 -7.36 9.57 12.70
C ALA A 184 -6.61 9.22 14.00
N GLY A 185 -5.94 10.17 14.67
CA GLY A 185 -5.18 9.94 15.90
C GLY A 185 -3.79 9.30 15.68
N LEU A 186 -3.22 9.47 14.49
CA LEU A 186 -1.89 8.98 14.11
C LEU A 186 -0.97 10.18 13.86
N THR A 187 0.05 10.36 14.70
CA THR A 187 1.00 11.48 14.57
C THR A 187 2.13 11.10 13.62
N VAL A 188 2.36 11.90 12.59
CA VAL A 188 3.50 11.73 11.68
C VAL A 188 4.81 11.96 12.43
N LYS A 189 5.75 11.05 12.29
CA LYS A 189 7.09 11.11 12.87
C LYS A 189 8.13 11.44 11.81
N GLU A 190 8.06 10.80 10.66
CA GLU A 190 9.06 10.92 9.61
C GLU A 190 8.41 10.72 8.23
N VAL A 191 8.98 11.37 7.22
CA VAL A 191 8.61 11.20 5.80
C VAL A 191 9.88 10.95 5.01
N TYR A 192 9.90 9.86 4.23
CA TYR A 192 11.04 9.45 3.42
C TYR A 192 10.68 9.42 1.93
N GLY A 193 11.68 9.65 1.08
CA GLY A 193 11.57 9.55 -0.37
C GLY A 193 11.78 8.14 -0.94
N GLY A 194 12.18 7.18 -0.09
CA GLY A 194 12.47 5.81 -0.50
C GLY A 194 12.71 4.86 0.66
N TYR A 195 12.91 3.57 0.34
CA TYR A 195 12.98 2.49 1.35
C TYR A 195 14.26 2.46 2.18
N GLU A 196 15.31 3.15 1.72
CA GLU A 196 16.58 3.30 2.46
C GLU A 196 16.63 4.63 3.23
N ARG A 197 15.45 5.18 3.54
CA ARG A 197 15.26 6.45 4.25
C ARG A 197 15.88 7.65 3.54
N GLN A 198 15.90 7.62 2.21
CA GLN A 198 16.28 8.77 1.42
C GLN A 198 15.41 9.98 1.77
N GLU A 199 15.97 11.16 1.64
CA GLU A 199 15.26 12.42 1.83
C GLU A 199 14.03 12.49 0.89
N PHE A 200 12.93 13.00 1.41
CA PHE A 200 11.73 13.26 0.61
C PHE A 200 11.91 14.55 -0.18
N THR A 201 12.03 14.41 -1.49
CA THR A 201 12.24 15.50 -2.43
C THR A 201 11.27 15.41 -3.61
N LEU A 202 11.24 16.43 -4.47
CA LEU A 202 10.48 16.43 -5.72
C LEU A 202 10.90 15.27 -6.66
N ASP A 203 12.14 14.82 -6.56
CA ASP A 203 12.69 13.73 -7.40
C ASP A 203 12.48 12.34 -6.80
N ALA A 204 12.08 12.26 -5.54
CA ALA A 204 11.75 11.00 -4.91
C ALA A 204 10.48 10.40 -5.51
N SER A 205 10.55 9.17 -6.02
CA SER A 205 9.39 8.50 -6.63
C SER A 205 8.34 8.04 -5.60
N ARG A 206 8.74 7.96 -4.31
CA ARG A 206 7.87 7.49 -3.22
C ARG A 206 7.71 8.58 -2.17
N MET A 207 6.58 8.50 -1.46
CA MET A 207 6.31 9.18 -0.21
C MET A 207 6.03 8.11 0.84
N ILE A 208 6.99 7.85 1.72
CA ILE A 208 6.89 6.85 2.77
C ILE A 208 6.72 7.57 4.10
N VAL A 209 5.55 7.43 4.69
CA VAL A 209 5.18 8.15 5.93
C VAL A 209 5.19 7.17 7.09
N LEU A 210 5.99 7.46 8.11
CA LEU A 210 5.98 6.78 9.38
C LEU A 210 5.17 7.59 10.39
N SER A 211 4.11 7.00 10.92
CA SER A 211 3.29 7.61 11.98
C SER A 211 3.16 6.69 13.19
N GLU A 212 2.73 7.25 14.30
CA GLU A 212 2.59 6.57 15.60
C GLU A 212 1.25 6.91 16.22
N LYS A 213 0.55 5.89 16.75
CA LYS A 213 -0.65 6.09 17.58
C LYS A 213 -0.26 6.75 18.89
N LEU A 214 -0.97 7.80 19.27
CA LEU A 214 -0.83 8.43 20.57
C LEU A 214 -1.10 7.45 21.73
N ALA A 215 -0.53 7.75 22.89
CA ALA A 215 -0.68 6.91 24.08
C ALA A 215 -2.09 6.99 24.69
#